data_f637bb26d59df77a4d87a95b28791aec
#
_entry.id   f637bb26d59df77a4d87a95b28791aec
#
_cell.length_a   1.000
_cell.length_b   1.000
_cell.length_c   1.000
_cell.angle_alpha   90.00
_cell.angle_beta   90.00
_cell.angle_gamma   90.00
#
_symmetry.space_group_name_H-M   'P 1'
#
loop_
_entity.id
_entity.type
_entity.pdbx_description
1 polymer ?
#
loop_
_entity_poly.entity_id
_entity_poly.type
_entity_poly.pdbx_seq_one_letter_code
_entity_poly.pdbx_strand_id
1 'polypeptide(L)'
;MQKTWTSDFKAILKARPRGHVLAVCFHPALDVTVYTNGGQETHRREDLGGKAVNLARMLYALGANVTLVCPDDYEKKTSAFFQNTGLDAHFVPTNLTLRTNYKHIDTDGTTREQNGTAGEIFPQHYAQLIDRVLHICRTRKITHVALCGSFPQGVEKGVYKSLIEQLSAQHIACLTDCSGEPLSLAVQAKPLLIKPNLQEFGDTFAQDISMLKTQNAASEAIFAAYEHTGVEILCSMDKRGSIYACKEGVYTVQCREVTYVEGFAGAGDTMLACFIFARYLCGVSVEESLRFASAAATAKVRLPANTLPIPDQMFEEWVHTKVRKGMA
;
A
#
# COMPACT_ATOMS: atom_id res chain seq x y z
N MET A 1 -23.63 17.24 14.67
CA MET A 1 -24.57 16.24 14.08
C MET A 1 -23.83 14.96 13.85
N GLN A 2 -24.27 13.85 14.48
CA GLN A 2 -23.72 12.52 14.15
C GLN A 2 -24.12 12.19 12.71
N LYS A 3 -23.15 12.05 11.82
CA LYS A 3 -23.39 11.63 10.42
C LYS A 3 -23.99 10.23 10.43
N THR A 4 -25.15 10.06 9.80
CA THR A 4 -25.78 8.75 9.69
C THR A 4 -25.13 7.99 8.54
N TRP A 5 -24.20 7.09 8.82
CA TRP A 5 -23.59 6.20 7.83
C TRP A 5 -24.63 5.30 7.18
N THR A 6 -24.43 4.98 5.89
CA THR A 6 -25.27 4.00 5.18
C THR A 6 -25.11 2.60 5.78
N SER A 7 -26.11 1.73 5.52
CA SER A 7 -26.09 0.33 5.98
C SER A 7 -24.84 -0.42 5.52
N ASP A 8 -24.47 -0.23 4.25
CA ASP A 8 -23.37 -0.95 3.60
C ASP A 8 -22.01 -0.53 4.17
N PHE A 9 -21.78 0.78 4.35
CA PHE A 9 -20.57 1.27 4.99
C PHE A 9 -20.44 0.76 6.44
N LYS A 10 -21.54 0.78 7.20
CA LYS A 10 -21.58 0.21 8.56
C LYS A 10 -21.30 -1.29 8.57
N ALA A 11 -21.83 -2.02 7.59
CA ALA A 11 -21.62 -3.46 7.47
C ALA A 11 -20.14 -3.79 7.28
N ILE A 12 -19.42 -3.04 6.44
CA ILE A 12 -17.97 -3.23 6.23
C ILE A 12 -17.20 -3.00 7.53
N LEU A 13 -17.46 -1.90 8.25
CA LEU A 13 -16.76 -1.58 9.49
C LEU A 13 -17.05 -2.56 10.64
N LYS A 14 -18.23 -3.20 10.61
CA LYS A 14 -18.64 -4.22 11.60
C LYS A 14 -18.26 -5.64 11.19
N ALA A 15 -17.78 -5.83 9.95
CA ALA A 15 -17.39 -7.14 9.48
C ALA A 15 -16.23 -7.69 10.31
N ARG A 16 -16.27 -9.01 10.55
CA ARG A 16 -15.18 -9.69 11.24
C ARG A 16 -14.19 -10.21 10.22
N PRO A 17 -12.99 -9.64 10.15
CA PRO A 17 -11.97 -10.10 9.19
C PRO A 17 -11.56 -11.53 9.51
N ARG A 18 -11.42 -12.35 8.46
CA ARG A 18 -10.95 -13.74 8.55
C ARG A 18 -9.56 -13.84 7.92
N GLY A 19 -8.69 -14.59 8.57
CA GLY A 19 -7.33 -14.77 8.10
C GLY A 19 -6.34 -13.85 8.82
N HIS A 20 -5.09 -13.95 8.40
CA HIS A 20 -3.96 -13.25 8.99
C HIS A 20 -3.07 -12.72 7.87
N VAL A 21 -2.78 -11.43 7.88
CA VAL A 21 -1.92 -10.77 6.90
C VAL A 21 -0.51 -10.63 7.47
N LEU A 22 0.51 -11.05 6.72
CA LEU A 22 1.89 -10.69 6.99
C LEU A 22 2.31 -9.57 6.05
N ALA A 23 2.59 -8.40 6.60
CA ALA A 23 3.15 -7.27 5.86
C ALA A 23 4.68 -7.32 5.91
N VAL A 24 5.34 -7.30 4.76
CA VAL A 24 6.80 -7.41 4.65
C VAL A 24 7.37 -6.10 4.13
N CYS A 25 8.19 -5.46 4.97
CA CYS A 25 8.90 -4.24 4.66
C CYS A 25 10.39 -4.52 4.58
N PHE A 26 11.01 -4.31 3.41
CA PHE A 26 12.48 -4.40 3.29
C PHE A 26 13.17 -3.04 3.48
N HIS A 27 12.42 -1.94 3.34
CA HIS A 27 13.01 -0.63 3.23
C HIS A 27 12.15 0.43 3.95
N PRO A 28 12.12 0.40 5.29
CA PRO A 28 11.46 1.45 6.06
C PRO A 28 12.14 2.81 5.85
N ALA A 29 11.44 3.88 6.18
CA ALA A 29 11.97 5.23 6.11
C ALA A 29 11.51 6.05 7.32
N LEU A 30 12.35 6.98 7.76
CA LEU A 30 11.93 8.08 8.61
C LEU A 30 11.37 9.18 7.69
N ASP A 31 10.07 9.44 7.79
CA ASP A 31 9.43 10.53 7.07
C ASP A 31 9.40 11.77 7.96
N VAL A 32 10.16 12.79 7.57
CA VAL A 32 10.29 14.05 8.30
C VAL A 32 9.53 15.14 7.55
N THR A 33 8.44 15.64 8.13
CA THR A 33 7.72 16.79 7.61
C THR A 33 8.20 18.05 8.36
N VAL A 34 8.73 18.99 7.62
CA VAL A 34 9.22 20.28 8.14
C VAL A 34 8.29 21.38 7.66
N TYR A 35 7.66 22.07 8.60
CA TYR A 35 6.82 23.23 8.31
C TYR A 35 7.67 24.49 8.43
N THR A 36 7.61 25.36 7.42
CA THR A 36 8.40 26.59 7.36
C THR A 36 7.50 27.82 7.17
N ASN A 37 7.99 28.96 7.60
CA ASN A 37 7.42 30.27 7.31
C ASN A 37 8.53 31.18 6.79
N GLY A 38 8.47 31.56 5.51
CA GLY A 38 9.51 32.32 4.87
C GLY A 38 10.89 31.63 4.93
N GLY A 39 10.90 30.27 4.85
CA GLY A 39 12.11 29.46 4.90
C GLY A 39 12.65 29.15 6.31
N GLN A 40 12.05 29.69 7.38
CA GLN A 40 12.40 29.35 8.76
C GLN A 40 11.52 28.19 9.27
N GLU A 41 12.15 27.17 9.86
CA GLU A 41 11.44 26.04 10.46
C GLU A 41 10.59 26.51 11.65
N THR A 42 9.30 26.20 11.62
CA THR A 42 8.34 26.50 12.68
C THR A 42 7.93 25.28 13.47
N HIS A 43 7.86 24.13 12.80
CA HIS A 43 7.48 22.85 13.38
C HIS A 43 8.08 21.71 12.59
N ARG A 44 8.34 20.58 13.27
CA ARG A 44 8.82 19.34 12.67
C ARG A 44 8.00 18.17 13.19
N ARG A 45 7.69 17.26 12.30
CA ARG A 45 7.06 15.98 12.63
C ARG A 45 7.91 14.85 12.04
N GLU A 46 8.15 13.82 12.84
CA GLU A 46 8.87 12.62 12.45
C GLU A 46 7.96 11.41 12.60
N ASP A 47 7.86 10.61 11.57
CA ASP A 47 7.06 9.39 11.54
C ASP A 47 7.83 8.28 10.85
N LEU A 48 7.64 7.03 11.29
CA LEU A 48 8.13 5.90 10.53
C LEU A 48 7.17 5.63 9.36
N GLY A 49 7.73 5.62 8.17
CA GLY A 49 7.04 5.34 6.90
C GLY A 49 7.55 4.07 6.23
N GLY A 50 7.03 3.87 5.03
CA GLY A 50 7.26 2.71 4.18
C GLY A 50 5.94 2.02 3.85
N LYS A 51 5.79 1.56 2.58
CA LYS A 51 4.51 1.03 2.08
C LYS A 51 3.92 -0.07 2.98
N ALA A 52 4.72 -1.08 3.36
CA ALA A 52 4.25 -2.17 4.22
C ALA A 52 3.94 -1.71 5.65
N VAL A 53 4.66 -0.72 6.17
CA VAL A 53 4.40 -0.11 7.48
C VAL A 53 3.03 0.57 7.49
N ASN A 54 2.76 1.40 6.48
CA ASN A 54 1.49 2.12 6.34
C ASN A 54 0.32 1.15 6.16
N LEU A 55 0.52 0.11 5.33
CA LEU A 55 -0.47 -0.95 5.12
C LEU A 55 -0.78 -1.69 6.42
N ALA A 56 0.24 -2.10 7.18
CA ALA A 56 0.06 -2.82 8.44
C ALA A 56 -0.68 -1.97 9.48
N ARG A 57 -0.32 -0.69 9.61
CA ARG A 57 -1.01 0.25 10.51
C ARG A 57 -2.49 0.41 10.15
N MET A 58 -2.81 0.53 8.86
CA MET A 58 -4.20 0.69 8.43
C MET A 58 -5.00 -0.60 8.64
N LEU A 59 -4.45 -1.77 8.33
CA LEU A 59 -5.09 -3.05 8.61
C LEU A 59 -5.35 -3.25 10.10
N TYR A 60 -4.36 -2.91 10.95
CA TYR A 60 -4.50 -2.98 12.40
C TYR A 60 -5.61 -2.04 12.91
N ALA A 61 -5.67 -0.81 12.42
CA ALA A 61 -6.71 0.16 12.78
C ALA A 61 -8.12 -0.30 12.36
N LEU A 62 -8.24 -1.10 11.30
CA LEU A 62 -9.49 -1.74 10.87
C LEU A 62 -9.82 -3.02 11.68
N GLY A 63 -8.97 -3.42 12.63
CA GLY A 63 -9.19 -4.63 13.46
C GLY A 63 -8.81 -5.94 12.75
N ALA A 64 -8.03 -5.90 11.68
CA ALA A 64 -7.51 -7.10 11.05
C ALA A 64 -6.37 -7.72 11.88
N ASN A 65 -6.24 -9.05 11.80
CA ASN A 65 -5.08 -9.74 12.32
C ASN A 65 -3.91 -9.54 11.37
N VAL A 66 -2.92 -8.75 11.76
CA VAL A 66 -1.77 -8.38 10.95
C VAL A 66 -0.48 -8.46 11.73
N THR A 67 0.54 -9.02 11.09
CA THR A 67 1.93 -9.03 11.59
C THR A 67 2.79 -8.23 10.62
N LEU A 68 3.71 -7.42 11.12
CA LEU A 68 4.71 -6.71 10.33
C LEU A 68 6.08 -7.38 10.51
N VAL A 69 6.81 -7.60 9.42
CA VAL A 69 8.25 -7.89 9.44
C VAL A 69 9.00 -6.74 8.80
N CYS A 70 10.00 -6.25 9.50
CA CYS A 70 10.75 -5.05 9.10
C CYS A 70 12.21 -5.18 9.54
N PRO A 71 13.21 -4.70 8.78
CA PRO A 71 14.54 -4.52 9.30
C PRO A 71 14.55 -3.51 10.43
N ASP A 72 15.31 -3.78 11.49
CA ASP A 72 15.68 -2.76 12.45
C ASP A 72 16.99 -2.12 11.98
N ASP A 73 17.06 -0.81 12.05
CA ASP A 73 18.27 -0.07 11.74
C ASP A 73 19.31 -0.24 12.87
N TYR A 74 20.56 0.09 12.57
CA TYR A 74 21.67 -0.06 13.52
C TYR A 74 21.41 0.66 14.86
N GLU A 75 20.71 1.80 14.83
CA GLU A 75 20.37 2.60 16.02
C GLU A 75 19.05 2.16 16.68
N LYS A 76 18.39 1.13 16.16
CA LYS A 76 17.08 0.62 16.62
C LYS A 76 15.97 1.68 16.61
N LYS A 77 16.05 2.66 15.75
CA LYS A 77 15.01 3.69 15.58
C LYS A 77 13.73 3.11 15.05
N THR A 78 13.83 2.13 14.12
CA THR A 78 12.66 1.49 13.51
C THR A 78 11.80 0.83 14.55
N SER A 79 12.38 -0.02 15.42
CA SER A 79 11.63 -0.70 16.47
C SER A 79 11.08 0.24 17.53
N ALA A 80 11.79 1.33 17.83
CA ALA A 80 11.36 2.32 18.81
C ALA A 80 10.02 2.98 18.45
N PHE A 81 9.74 3.20 17.16
CA PHE A 81 8.45 3.76 16.71
C PHE A 81 7.24 2.85 16.97
N PHE A 82 7.46 1.57 17.19
CA PHE A 82 6.38 0.59 17.45
C PHE A 82 6.18 0.29 18.94
N GLN A 83 7.02 0.81 19.81
CA GLN A 83 6.81 0.67 21.24
C GLN A 83 5.44 1.25 21.60
N ASN A 84 4.62 0.45 22.28
CA ASN A 84 3.26 0.81 22.72
C ASN A 84 2.19 0.98 21.62
N THR A 85 2.46 0.60 20.35
CA THR A 85 1.43 0.69 19.30
C THR A 85 0.41 -0.46 19.36
N GLY A 86 0.74 -1.57 19.99
CA GLY A 86 -0.05 -2.80 19.99
C GLY A 86 0.00 -3.60 18.70
N LEU A 87 0.63 -3.09 17.64
CA LEU A 87 0.83 -3.82 16.39
C LEU A 87 1.86 -4.95 16.60
N ASP A 88 1.51 -6.16 16.20
CA ASP A 88 2.44 -7.31 16.21
C ASP A 88 3.51 -7.11 15.14
N ALA A 89 4.70 -6.69 15.57
CA ALA A 89 5.82 -6.35 14.68
C ALA A 89 7.09 -7.11 15.08
N HIS A 90 7.77 -7.66 14.09
CA HIS A 90 9.03 -8.39 14.22
C HIS A 90 10.14 -7.62 13.52
N PHE A 91 11.08 -7.14 14.30
CA PHE A 91 12.23 -6.40 13.82
C PHE A 91 13.44 -7.31 13.75
N VAL A 92 14.09 -7.33 12.59
CA VAL A 92 15.33 -8.08 12.36
C VAL A 92 16.49 -7.09 12.39
N PRO A 93 17.43 -7.21 13.35
CA PRO A 93 18.59 -6.32 13.43
C PRO A 93 19.40 -6.35 12.13
N THR A 94 19.74 -5.17 11.61
CA THR A 94 20.55 -5.02 10.39
C THR A 94 21.64 -3.98 10.54
N ASN A 95 22.52 -3.91 9.54
CA ASN A 95 23.53 -2.84 9.43
C ASN A 95 22.98 -1.58 8.78
N LEU A 96 21.69 -1.53 8.42
CA LEU A 96 21.13 -0.37 7.72
C LEU A 96 21.09 0.86 8.61
N THR A 97 21.29 2.02 7.99
CA THR A 97 20.86 3.29 8.55
C THR A 97 19.48 3.60 8.02
N LEU A 98 18.58 4.01 8.90
CA LEU A 98 17.22 4.35 8.50
C LEU A 98 17.25 5.54 7.52
N ARG A 99 16.81 5.32 6.28
CA ARG A 99 16.74 6.40 5.30
C ARG A 99 15.74 7.44 5.74
N THR A 100 16.04 8.72 5.49
CA THR A 100 15.17 9.82 5.86
C THR A 100 14.63 10.50 4.61
N ASN A 101 13.29 10.59 4.52
CA ASN A 101 12.61 11.37 3.50
C ASN A 101 12.20 12.70 4.13
N TYR A 102 12.53 13.81 3.49
CA TYR A 102 12.13 15.14 3.93
C TYR A 102 11.01 15.67 3.06
N LYS A 103 9.98 16.22 3.70
CA LYS A 103 8.93 17.00 3.07
C LYS A 103 8.90 18.37 3.73
N HIS A 104 9.21 19.41 2.98
CA HIS A 104 9.13 20.80 3.43
C HIS A 104 7.82 21.41 2.93
N ILE A 105 7.05 22.01 3.84
CA ILE A 105 5.79 22.67 3.55
C ILE A 105 5.89 24.10 4.06
N ASP A 106 5.88 25.07 3.16
CA ASP A 106 5.87 26.48 3.53
C ASP A 106 4.43 27.01 3.69
N THR A 107 4.29 28.08 4.47
CA THR A 107 3.00 28.74 4.72
C THR A 107 2.34 29.30 3.45
N ASP A 108 3.11 29.53 2.38
CA ASP A 108 2.61 29.93 1.07
C ASP A 108 2.04 28.74 0.26
N GLY A 109 2.08 27.51 0.79
CA GLY A 109 1.66 26.27 0.14
C GLY A 109 2.74 25.60 -0.73
N THR A 110 3.94 26.18 -0.81
CA THR A 110 5.06 25.55 -1.52
C THR A 110 5.47 24.26 -0.82
N THR A 111 5.59 23.18 -1.60
CA THR A 111 6.03 21.88 -1.08
C THR A 111 7.27 21.40 -1.83
N ARG A 112 8.26 20.90 -1.08
CA ARG A 112 9.46 20.27 -1.62
C ARG A 112 9.69 18.93 -0.95
N GLU A 113 9.97 17.91 -1.75
CA GLU A 113 10.22 16.54 -1.26
C GLU A 113 11.66 16.13 -1.65
N GLN A 114 12.34 15.50 -0.71
CA GLN A 114 13.66 14.91 -0.90
C GLN A 114 13.67 13.52 -0.28
N ASN A 115 13.79 12.50 -1.09
CA ASN A 115 13.87 11.13 -0.64
C ASN A 115 15.31 10.75 -0.34
N GLY A 116 15.55 10.23 0.85
CA GLY A 116 16.84 9.71 1.26
C GLY A 116 17.15 8.35 0.60
N THR A 117 18.43 8.04 0.51
CA THR A 117 18.91 6.73 0.09
C THR A 117 19.27 5.89 1.32
N ALA A 118 18.94 4.61 1.30
CA ALA A 118 19.48 3.68 2.29
C ALA A 118 20.88 3.20 1.85
N GLY A 119 21.67 2.80 2.83
CA GLY A 119 22.91 2.07 2.60
C GLY A 119 22.66 0.67 2.02
N GLU A 120 23.75 -0.07 1.84
CA GLU A 120 23.73 -1.48 1.44
C GLU A 120 23.41 -2.36 2.65
N ILE A 121 22.51 -3.33 2.48
CA ILE A 121 22.28 -4.38 3.48
C ILE A 121 23.27 -5.52 3.29
N PHE A 122 23.88 -6.00 4.39
CA PHE A 122 24.76 -7.15 4.31
C PHE A 122 23.99 -8.43 4.00
N PRO A 123 24.57 -9.36 3.20
CA PRO A 123 23.90 -10.57 2.77
C PRO A 123 23.34 -11.41 3.93
N GLN A 124 24.05 -11.51 5.06
CA GLN A 124 23.56 -12.25 6.23
C GLN A 124 22.33 -11.63 6.87
N HIS A 125 22.21 -10.28 6.91
CA HIS A 125 21.04 -9.60 7.45
C HIS A 125 19.83 -9.73 6.51
N TYR A 126 20.09 -9.67 5.21
CA TYR A 126 19.06 -9.93 4.20
C TYR A 126 18.54 -11.36 4.32
N ALA A 127 19.42 -12.35 4.44
CA ALA A 127 19.02 -13.76 4.64
C ALA A 127 18.16 -13.92 5.92
N GLN A 128 18.55 -13.28 7.03
CA GLN A 128 17.76 -13.30 8.26
C GLN A 128 16.36 -12.70 8.11
N LEU A 129 16.20 -11.65 7.28
CA LEU A 129 14.87 -11.10 6.97
C LEU A 129 14.00 -12.13 6.24
N ILE A 130 14.54 -12.78 5.21
CA ILE A 130 13.85 -13.83 4.46
C ILE A 130 13.47 -14.99 5.39
N ASP A 131 14.42 -15.48 6.18
CA ASP A 131 14.17 -16.55 7.15
C ASP A 131 13.08 -16.19 8.15
N ARG A 132 13.05 -14.94 8.62
CA ARG A 132 12.00 -14.45 9.52
C ARG A 132 10.63 -14.48 8.86
N VAL A 133 10.52 -14.02 7.61
CA VAL A 133 9.28 -14.07 6.82
C VAL A 133 8.78 -15.52 6.69
N LEU A 134 9.65 -16.42 6.23
CA LEU A 134 9.30 -17.82 6.01
C LEU A 134 9.00 -18.54 7.34
N HIS A 135 9.72 -18.23 8.42
CA HIS A 135 9.45 -18.78 9.75
C HIS A 135 8.05 -18.39 10.24
N ILE A 136 7.67 -17.13 10.12
CA ILE A 136 6.33 -16.66 10.53
C ILE A 136 5.26 -17.34 9.69
N CYS A 137 5.46 -17.48 8.37
CA CYS A 137 4.51 -18.18 7.50
C CYS A 137 4.32 -19.66 7.91
N ARG A 138 5.38 -20.34 8.33
CA ARG A 138 5.31 -21.74 8.80
C ARG A 138 4.72 -21.91 10.19
N THR A 139 4.93 -20.96 11.10
CA THR A 139 4.55 -21.09 12.51
C THR A 139 3.21 -20.43 12.86
N ARG A 140 2.71 -19.58 11.98
CA ARG A 140 1.43 -18.88 12.15
C ARG A 140 0.47 -19.21 10.99
N LYS A 141 -0.83 -19.07 11.23
CA LYS A 141 -1.84 -19.29 10.19
C LYS A 141 -1.94 -18.07 9.26
N ILE A 142 -0.82 -17.73 8.60
CA ILE A 142 -0.80 -16.64 7.61
C ILE A 142 -1.62 -17.09 6.39
N THR A 143 -2.56 -16.24 5.97
CA THR A 143 -3.38 -16.48 4.77
C THR A 143 -2.96 -15.61 3.60
N HIS A 144 -2.44 -14.42 3.90
CA HIS A 144 -2.01 -13.43 2.91
C HIS A 144 -0.67 -12.83 3.29
N VAL A 145 0.19 -12.62 2.29
CA VAL A 145 1.46 -11.90 2.46
C VAL A 145 1.45 -10.67 1.55
N ALA A 146 1.62 -9.49 2.15
CA ALA A 146 1.73 -8.23 1.42
C ALA A 146 3.22 -7.85 1.29
N LEU A 147 3.76 -7.98 0.08
CA LEU A 147 5.14 -7.66 -0.30
C LEU A 147 5.17 -6.23 -0.85
N CYS A 148 5.56 -5.25 -0.04
CA CYS A 148 5.37 -3.84 -0.38
C CYS A 148 6.64 -3.01 -0.23
N GLY A 149 6.85 -2.10 -1.19
CA GLY A 149 7.90 -1.09 -1.17
C GLY A 149 9.14 -1.47 -1.97
N SER A 150 10.13 -0.59 -1.88
CA SER A 150 11.43 -0.74 -2.50
C SER A 150 12.39 -1.56 -1.64
N PHE A 151 13.60 -1.74 -2.13
CA PHE A 151 14.68 -2.44 -1.43
C PHE A 151 15.87 -1.53 -1.16
N PRO A 152 16.66 -1.78 -0.09
CA PRO A 152 17.99 -1.22 0.04
C PRO A 152 18.93 -1.85 -0.99
N GLN A 153 20.10 -1.26 -1.19
CA GLN A 153 21.15 -1.91 -1.98
C GLN A 153 21.56 -3.25 -1.35
N GLY A 154 21.98 -4.21 -2.17
CA GLY A 154 22.32 -5.58 -1.73
C GLY A 154 21.16 -6.56 -1.69
N VAL A 155 19.90 -6.11 -1.87
CA VAL A 155 18.74 -6.99 -2.06
C VAL A 155 18.56 -7.30 -3.54
N GLU A 156 18.41 -8.59 -3.85
CA GLU A 156 18.15 -9.04 -5.22
C GLU A 156 16.78 -8.55 -5.72
N LYS A 157 16.73 -8.04 -6.95
CA LYS A 157 15.49 -7.55 -7.56
C LYS A 157 14.40 -8.64 -7.70
N GLY A 158 14.81 -9.91 -7.78
CA GLY A 158 13.94 -11.06 -7.88
C GLY A 158 13.37 -11.56 -6.54
N VAL A 159 13.68 -10.92 -5.41
CA VAL A 159 13.27 -11.42 -4.08
C VAL A 159 11.75 -11.60 -3.94
N TYR A 160 10.95 -10.67 -4.44
CA TYR A 160 9.50 -10.82 -4.39
C TYR A 160 9.01 -11.98 -5.26
N LYS A 161 9.57 -12.17 -6.45
CA LYS A 161 9.29 -13.35 -7.28
C LYS A 161 9.55 -14.64 -6.52
N SER A 162 10.75 -14.78 -5.95
CA SER A 162 11.14 -15.97 -5.20
C SER A 162 10.24 -16.22 -3.98
N LEU A 163 9.88 -15.18 -3.23
CA LEU A 163 8.95 -15.30 -2.10
C LEU A 163 7.55 -15.70 -2.54
N ILE A 164 7.02 -15.11 -3.62
CA ILE A 164 5.71 -15.45 -4.16
C ILE A 164 5.66 -16.92 -4.55
N GLU A 165 6.66 -17.42 -5.29
CA GLU A 165 6.75 -18.82 -5.70
C GLU A 165 6.75 -19.78 -4.49
N GLN A 166 7.57 -19.49 -3.47
CA GLN A 166 7.66 -20.30 -2.26
C GLN A 166 6.38 -20.28 -1.41
N LEU A 167 5.74 -19.13 -1.30
CA LEU A 167 4.53 -18.94 -0.48
C LEU A 167 3.28 -19.50 -1.18
N SER A 168 3.18 -19.34 -2.50
CA SER A 168 2.10 -19.92 -3.30
C SER A 168 2.11 -21.45 -3.25
N ALA A 169 3.30 -22.07 -3.21
CA ALA A 169 3.43 -23.52 -2.99
C ALA A 169 2.90 -23.98 -1.62
N GLN A 170 2.76 -23.06 -0.67
CA GLN A 170 2.17 -23.29 0.66
C GLN A 170 0.70 -22.81 0.73
N HIS A 171 0.07 -22.50 -0.39
CA HIS A 171 -1.30 -21.96 -0.49
C HIS A 171 -1.49 -20.62 0.24
N ILE A 172 -0.45 -19.82 0.36
CA ILE A 172 -0.50 -18.48 0.92
C ILE A 172 -0.62 -17.48 -0.23
N ALA A 173 -1.66 -16.66 -0.20
CA ALA A 173 -1.90 -15.65 -1.23
C ALA A 173 -0.93 -14.47 -1.08
N CYS A 174 -0.25 -14.07 -2.15
CA CYS A 174 0.66 -12.94 -2.15
C CYS A 174 0.06 -11.73 -2.86
N LEU A 175 0.22 -10.56 -2.27
CA LEU A 175 -0.16 -9.27 -2.84
C LEU A 175 1.08 -8.39 -2.92
N THR A 176 1.21 -7.60 -3.99
CA THR A 176 2.46 -6.86 -4.23
C THR A 176 2.18 -5.40 -4.59
N ASP A 177 2.88 -4.49 -3.90
CA ASP A 177 2.90 -3.06 -4.21
C ASP A 177 4.36 -2.56 -4.25
N CYS A 178 5.00 -2.75 -5.38
CA CYS A 178 6.34 -2.29 -5.66
C CYS A 178 6.41 -1.73 -7.09
N SER A 179 7.57 -1.26 -7.52
CA SER A 179 7.74 -0.60 -8.82
C SER A 179 8.96 -1.13 -9.58
N GLY A 180 9.00 -0.83 -10.89
CA GLY A 180 10.12 -1.14 -11.76
C GLY A 180 10.33 -2.64 -11.97
N GLU A 181 11.60 -3.04 -12.17
CA GLU A 181 11.95 -4.44 -12.43
C GLU A 181 11.46 -5.43 -11.37
N PRO A 182 11.47 -5.14 -10.03
CA PRO A 182 10.86 -5.99 -9.03
C PRO A 182 9.39 -6.30 -9.27
N LEU A 183 8.60 -5.35 -9.76
CA LEU A 183 7.18 -5.57 -10.09
C LEU A 183 7.05 -6.49 -11.31
N SER A 184 7.80 -6.22 -12.37
CA SER A 184 7.79 -7.05 -13.58
C SER A 184 8.19 -8.51 -13.29
N LEU A 185 9.17 -8.73 -12.41
CA LEU A 185 9.57 -10.06 -11.96
C LEU A 185 8.50 -10.71 -11.06
N ALA A 186 7.87 -9.94 -10.17
CA ALA A 186 6.81 -10.45 -9.29
C ALA A 186 5.59 -10.94 -10.09
N VAL A 187 5.19 -10.24 -11.15
CA VAL A 187 4.07 -10.65 -12.03
C VAL A 187 4.30 -12.04 -12.62
N GLN A 188 5.56 -12.40 -12.97
CA GLN A 188 5.89 -13.72 -13.50
C GLN A 188 5.59 -14.87 -12.51
N ALA A 189 5.66 -14.59 -11.20
CA ALA A 189 5.32 -15.55 -10.14
C ALA A 189 3.81 -15.60 -9.84
N LYS A 190 2.99 -14.84 -10.53
CA LYS A 190 1.52 -14.82 -10.44
C LYS A 190 1.01 -14.59 -9.02
N PRO A 191 1.30 -13.43 -8.38
CA PRO A 191 0.65 -13.07 -7.13
C PRO A 191 -0.87 -12.95 -7.31
N LEU A 192 -1.62 -12.99 -6.21
CA LEU A 192 -3.07 -12.79 -6.24
C LEU A 192 -3.42 -11.40 -6.79
N LEU A 193 -2.70 -10.36 -6.33
CA LEU A 193 -2.97 -8.97 -6.68
C LEU A 193 -1.66 -8.18 -6.81
N ILE A 194 -1.63 -7.30 -7.80
CA ILE A 194 -0.66 -6.20 -7.87
C ILE A 194 -1.38 -4.85 -7.80
N LYS A 195 -0.68 -3.84 -7.21
CA LYS A 195 -1.23 -2.47 -7.15
C LYS A 195 -0.28 -1.45 -7.79
N PRO A 196 -0.16 -1.36 -9.11
CA PRO A 196 0.59 -0.30 -9.77
C PRO A 196 -0.17 1.03 -9.79
N ASN A 197 0.55 2.15 -9.98
CA ASN A 197 -0.03 3.34 -10.61
C ASN A 197 0.02 3.19 -12.13
N LEU A 198 -0.55 4.15 -12.87
CA LEU A 198 -0.62 4.05 -14.33
C LEU A 198 0.76 4.02 -14.99
N GLN A 199 1.74 4.77 -14.46
CA GLN A 199 3.11 4.76 -14.97
C GLN A 199 3.77 3.40 -14.71
N GLU A 200 3.68 2.90 -13.49
CA GLU A 200 4.20 1.58 -13.10
C GLU A 200 3.54 0.45 -13.92
N PHE A 201 2.24 0.59 -14.23
CA PHE A 201 1.53 -0.33 -15.13
C PHE A 201 2.12 -0.28 -16.54
N GLY A 202 2.31 0.90 -17.12
CA GLY A 202 2.91 1.08 -18.43
C GLY A 202 4.30 0.46 -18.52
N ASP A 203 5.15 0.74 -17.54
CA ASP A 203 6.52 0.21 -17.48
C ASP A 203 6.52 -1.33 -17.33
N THR A 204 5.61 -1.89 -16.52
CA THR A 204 5.53 -3.34 -16.25
C THR A 204 5.04 -4.14 -17.45
N PHE A 205 4.04 -3.61 -18.18
CA PHE A 205 3.37 -4.31 -19.27
C PHE A 205 3.76 -3.76 -20.67
N ALA A 206 4.80 -2.94 -20.74
CA ALA A 206 5.29 -2.31 -21.98
C ALA A 206 4.18 -1.55 -22.74
N GLN A 207 3.33 -0.82 -21.99
CA GLN A 207 2.26 -0.01 -22.56
C GLN A 207 2.69 1.46 -22.67
N ASP A 208 2.40 2.07 -23.79
CA ASP A 208 2.56 3.52 -23.94
C ASP A 208 1.43 4.24 -23.19
N ILE A 209 1.77 4.84 -22.04
CA ILE A 209 0.80 5.57 -21.21
C ILE A 209 0.15 6.76 -21.93
N SER A 210 0.77 7.29 -23.00
CA SER A 210 0.18 8.35 -23.81
C SER A 210 -1.09 7.90 -24.52
N MET A 211 -1.23 6.59 -24.76
CA MET A 211 -2.42 5.96 -25.34
C MET A 211 -3.50 5.67 -24.27
N LEU A 212 -3.13 5.66 -22.99
CA LEU A 212 -4.04 5.35 -21.86
C LEU A 212 -4.66 6.62 -21.25
N LYS A 213 -4.86 7.66 -22.06
CA LYS A 213 -5.41 8.95 -21.58
C LYS A 213 -6.88 8.87 -21.20
N THR A 214 -7.66 8.05 -21.88
CA THR A 214 -9.07 7.84 -21.56
C THR A 214 -9.25 6.69 -20.57
N GLN A 215 -10.34 6.75 -19.79
CA GLN A 215 -10.66 5.68 -18.86
C GLN A 215 -10.95 4.36 -19.59
N ASN A 216 -11.57 4.41 -20.77
CA ASN A 216 -11.86 3.21 -21.57
C ASN A 216 -10.57 2.55 -22.06
N ALA A 217 -9.66 3.28 -22.70
CA ALA A 217 -8.40 2.73 -23.18
C ALA A 217 -7.57 2.11 -22.04
N ALA A 218 -7.52 2.80 -20.88
CA ALA A 218 -6.85 2.25 -19.71
C ALA A 218 -7.55 0.97 -19.18
N SER A 219 -8.88 0.93 -19.17
CA SER A 219 -9.63 -0.25 -18.73
C SER A 219 -9.40 -1.46 -19.65
N GLU A 220 -9.41 -1.26 -20.96
CA GLU A 220 -9.13 -2.30 -21.94
C GLU A 220 -7.72 -2.86 -21.79
N ALA A 221 -6.70 -1.99 -21.66
CA ALA A 221 -5.32 -2.41 -21.49
C ALA A 221 -5.09 -3.17 -20.17
N ILE A 222 -5.69 -2.70 -19.06
CA ILE A 222 -5.55 -3.33 -17.74
C ILE A 222 -6.28 -4.66 -17.71
N PHE A 223 -7.46 -4.77 -18.35
CA PHE A 223 -8.18 -6.02 -18.44
C PHE A 223 -7.44 -7.05 -19.31
N ALA A 224 -6.89 -6.63 -20.45
CA ALA A 224 -6.07 -7.50 -21.29
C ALA A 224 -4.82 -8.01 -20.55
N ALA A 225 -4.19 -7.17 -19.73
CA ALA A 225 -3.07 -7.60 -18.88
C ALA A 225 -3.50 -8.63 -17.83
N TYR A 226 -4.69 -8.48 -17.23
CA TYR A 226 -5.28 -9.48 -16.35
C TYR A 226 -5.54 -10.81 -17.11
N GLU A 227 -6.17 -10.76 -18.27
CA GLU A 227 -6.45 -11.97 -19.06
C GLU A 227 -5.17 -12.72 -19.45
N HIS A 228 -4.12 -11.98 -19.78
CA HIS A 228 -2.82 -12.56 -20.15
C HIS A 228 -2.10 -13.21 -18.97
N THR A 229 -2.15 -12.59 -17.78
CA THR A 229 -1.36 -13.04 -16.62
C THR A 229 -2.16 -13.86 -15.61
N GLY A 230 -3.46 -13.64 -15.53
CA GLY A 230 -4.33 -14.15 -14.46
C GLY A 230 -4.12 -13.42 -13.11
N VAL A 231 -3.34 -12.34 -13.07
CA VAL A 231 -3.04 -11.56 -11.88
C VAL A 231 -4.04 -10.43 -11.72
N GLU A 232 -4.72 -10.33 -10.59
CA GLU A 232 -5.63 -9.22 -10.33
C GLU A 232 -4.84 -7.89 -10.28
N ILE A 233 -5.37 -6.83 -10.89
CA ILE A 233 -4.68 -5.54 -11.02
C ILE A 233 -5.55 -4.42 -10.46
N LEU A 234 -5.10 -3.78 -9.39
CA LEU A 234 -5.69 -2.55 -8.84
C LEU A 234 -4.82 -1.35 -9.24
N CYS A 235 -5.10 -0.76 -10.40
CA CYS A 235 -4.32 0.35 -10.93
C CYS A 235 -4.85 1.70 -10.44
N SER A 236 -4.03 2.49 -9.76
CA SER A 236 -4.35 3.86 -9.37
C SER A 236 -4.00 4.85 -10.48
N MET A 237 -4.87 5.85 -10.70
CA MET A 237 -4.73 6.83 -11.78
C MET A 237 -4.83 8.28 -11.26
N ASP A 238 -4.27 8.55 -10.10
CA ASP A 238 -4.30 9.85 -9.42
C ASP A 238 -5.74 10.42 -9.35
N LYS A 239 -5.95 11.67 -9.75
CA LYS A 239 -7.27 12.31 -9.74
C LYS A 239 -8.32 11.65 -10.63
N ARG A 240 -7.92 10.76 -11.55
CA ARG A 240 -8.83 9.98 -12.39
C ARG A 240 -9.44 8.77 -11.68
N GLY A 241 -9.06 8.51 -10.42
CA GLY A 241 -9.56 7.40 -9.62
C GLY A 241 -8.72 6.13 -9.77
N SER A 242 -9.36 4.99 -9.99
CA SER A 242 -8.67 3.69 -10.15
C SER A 242 -9.43 2.75 -11.08
N ILE A 243 -8.72 1.74 -11.57
CA ILE A 243 -9.27 0.63 -12.35
C ILE A 243 -8.86 -0.67 -11.67
N TYR A 244 -9.80 -1.60 -11.57
CA TYR A 244 -9.55 -2.94 -11.05
C TYR A 244 -9.99 -3.98 -12.07
N ALA A 245 -9.09 -4.91 -12.40
CA ALA A 245 -9.35 -6.04 -13.27
C ALA A 245 -9.20 -7.37 -12.53
N CYS A 246 -10.19 -8.22 -12.64
CA CYS A 246 -10.24 -9.55 -12.02
C CYS A 246 -11.13 -10.49 -12.85
N LYS A 247 -11.30 -11.73 -12.38
CA LYS A 247 -12.18 -12.74 -13.02
C LYS A 247 -13.64 -12.30 -13.20
N GLU A 248 -14.10 -11.35 -12.41
CA GLU A 248 -15.48 -10.84 -12.48
C GLU A 248 -15.65 -9.73 -13.54
N GLY A 249 -14.54 -9.29 -14.17
CA GLY A 249 -14.47 -8.24 -15.18
C GLY A 249 -13.62 -7.06 -14.77
N VAL A 250 -13.82 -5.93 -15.44
CA VAL A 250 -13.13 -4.68 -15.17
C VAL A 250 -14.06 -3.69 -14.48
N TYR A 251 -13.51 -2.99 -13.48
CA TYR A 251 -14.24 -2.00 -12.69
C TYR A 251 -13.50 -0.67 -12.71
N THR A 252 -14.24 0.41 -12.89
CA THR A 252 -13.72 1.78 -12.83
C THR A 252 -14.25 2.48 -11.60
N VAL A 253 -13.38 3.22 -10.92
CA VAL A 253 -13.72 3.98 -9.72
C VAL A 253 -13.48 5.44 -9.98
N GLN A 254 -14.46 6.27 -9.68
CA GLN A 254 -14.37 7.72 -9.70
C GLN A 254 -14.54 8.26 -8.28
N CYS A 255 -13.61 9.08 -7.84
CA CYS A 255 -13.68 9.83 -6.60
C CYS A 255 -14.02 11.30 -6.90
N ARG A 256 -14.46 12.04 -5.90
CA ARG A 256 -14.57 13.51 -6.07
C ARG A 256 -13.17 14.11 -6.18
N GLU A 257 -13.10 15.24 -6.87
CA GLU A 257 -11.89 16.04 -6.90
C GLU A 257 -11.59 16.61 -5.50
N VAL A 258 -10.35 16.47 -5.06
CA VAL A 258 -9.88 17.00 -3.78
C VAL A 258 -9.20 18.33 -4.04
N THR A 259 -9.78 19.41 -3.50
CA THR A 259 -9.26 20.78 -3.66
C THR A 259 -8.10 21.12 -2.73
N TYR A 260 -8.03 20.43 -1.59
CA TYR A 260 -6.93 20.56 -0.65
C TYR A 260 -6.25 19.22 -0.44
N VAL A 261 -4.96 19.15 -0.74
CA VAL A 261 -4.13 17.96 -0.61
C VAL A 261 -3.01 18.28 0.37
N GLU A 262 -3.01 17.63 1.52
CA GLU A 262 -1.90 17.72 2.49
C GLU A 262 -0.69 16.90 2.00
N GLY A 263 -0.95 15.77 1.31
CA GLY A 263 0.08 14.95 0.70
C GLY A 263 -0.46 13.65 0.13
N PHE A 264 0.23 13.14 -0.87
CA PHE A 264 -0.14 11.86 -1.50
C PHE A 264 0.47 10.64 -0.80
N ALA A 265 1.44 10.86 0.11
CA ALA A 265 2.14 9.77 0.79
C ALA A 265 1.18 8.88 1.60
N GLY A 266 1.26 7.59 1.38
CA GLY A 266 0.45 6.58 2.06
C GLY A 266 -0.99 6.41 1.55
N ALA A 267 -1.45 7.19 0.55
CA ALA A 267 -2.80 7.02 0.00
C ALA A 267 -2.95 5.68 -0.73
N GLY A 268 -1.96 5.30 -1.54
CA GLY A 268 -1.91 4.00 -2.21
C GLY A 268 -1.85 2.83 -1.22
N ASP A 269 -1.09 2.99 -0.13
CA ASP A 269 -0.96 1.98 0.92
C ASP A 269 -2.28 1.82 1.69
N THR A 270 -2.97 2.93 1.97
CA THR A 270 -4.31 2.96 2.57
C THR A 270 -5.34 2.30 1.66
N MET A 271 -5.31 2.59 0.34
CA MET A 271 -6.16 1.92 -0.65
C MET A 271 -5.97 0.41 -0.61
N LEU A 272 -4.73 -0.06 -0.69
CA LEU A 272 -4.42 -1.49 -0.69
C LEU A 272 -4.87 -2.15 0.62
N ALA A 273 -4.58 -1.55 1.76
CA ALA A 273 -4.98 -2.07 3.07
C ALA A 273 -6.50 -2.22 3.19
N CYS A 274 -7.26 -1.17 2.82
CA CYS A 274 -8.72 -1.18 2.87
C CYS A 274 -9.32 -2.17 1.87
N PHE A 275 -8.71 -2.32 0.67
CA PHE A 275 -9.13 -3.32 -0.30
C PHE A 275 -8.90 -4.74 0.21
N ILE A 276 -7.71 -5.04 0.75
CA ILE A 276 -7.41 -6.33 1.39
C ILE A 276 -8.43 -6.64 2.49
N PHE A 277 -8.65 -5.67 3.38
CA PHE A 277 -9.60 -5.83 4.48
C PHE A 277 -11.00 -6.19 3.97
N ALA A 278 -11.57 -5.37 3.11
CA ALA A 278 -12.94 -5.56 2.65
C ALA A 278 -13.07 -6.81 1.75
N ARG A 279 -12.23 -6.93 0.72
CA ARG A 279 -12.37 -7.97 -0.31
C ARG A 279 -11.94 -9.34 0.17
N TYR A 280 -10.75 -9.45 0.73
CA TYR A 280 -10.15 -10.75 1.01
C TYR A 280 -10.38 -11.23 2.44
N LEU A 281 -10.41 -10.31 3.41
CA LEU A 281 -10.61 -10.71 4.81
C LEU A 281 -12.08 -10.72 5.23
N CYS A 282 -12.91 -9.83 4.69
CA CYS A 282 -14.33 -9.74 5.05
C CYS A 282 -15.27 -10.32 3.99
N GLY A 283 -14.79 -10.65 2.78
CA GLY A 283 -15.61 -11.23 1.71
C GLY A 283 -16.65 -10.26 1.14
N VAL A 284 -16.40 -8.96 1.21
CA VAL A 284 -17.26 -7.91 0.65
C VAL A 284 -17.22 -7.97 -0.89
N SER A 285 -18.29 -7.57 -1.56
CA SER A 285 -18.35 -7.52 -3.03
C SER A 285 -17.20 -6.67 -3.60
N VAL A 286 -16.84 -6.90 -4.87
CA VAL A 286 -15.80 -6.10 -5.55
C VAL A 286 -16.15 -4.63 -5.53
N GLU A 287 -17.38 -4.28 -5.87
CA GLU A 287 -17.85 -2.89 -5.97
C GLU A 287 -17.72 -2.15 -4.63
N GLU A 288 -18.23 -2.74 -3.56
CA GLU A 288 -18.18 -2.14 -2.23
C GLU A 288 -16.76 -2.10 -1.66
N SER A 289 -15.93 -3.12 -1.96
CA SER A 289 -14.52 -3.14 -1.56
C SER A 289 -13.72 -2.03 -2.24
N LEU A 290 -13.94 -1.81 -3.54
CA LEU A 290 -13.32 -0.73 -4.31
C LEU A 290 -13.79 0.63 -3.81
N ARG A 291 -15.09 0.78 -3.54
CA ARG A 291 -15.66 2.00 -3.01
C ARG A 291 -15.05 2.34 -1.65
N PHE A 292 -14.94 1.37 -0.74
CA PHE A 292 -14.34 1.53 0.58
C PHE A 292 -12.86 1.90 0.50
N ALA A 293 -12.08 1.19 -0.30
CA ALA A 293 -10.66 1.43 -0.49
C ALA A 293 -10.36 2.81 -1.09
N SER A 294 -11.13 3.19 -2.12
CA SER A 294 -10.95 4.49 -2.79
C SER A 294 -11.40 5.67 -1.93
N ALA A 295 -12.47 5.51 -1.16
CA ALA A 295 -12.91 6.51 -0.19
C ALA A 295 -11.85 6.73 0.90
N ALA A 296 -11.28 5.65 1.43
CA ALA A 296 -10.20 5.74 2.42
C ALA A 296 -8.94 6.43 1.86
N ALA A 297 -8.54 6.08 0.63
CA ALA A 297 -7.41 6.71 -0.05
C ALA A 297 -7.65 8.21 -0.30
N THR A 298 -8.87 8.59 -0.72
CA THR A 298 -9.25 9.99 -0.93
C THR A 298 -9.25 10.77 0.38
N ALA A 299 -9.76 10.18 1.47
CA ALA A 299 -9.68 10.79 2.80
C ALA A 299 -8.22 10.98 3.24
N LYS A 300 -7.36 9.99 2.94
CA LYS A 300 -5.95 10.01 3.32
C LYS A 300 -5.17 11.18 2.69
N VAL A 301 -5.40 11.53 1.43
CA VAL A 301 -4.67 12.65 0.79
C VAL A 301 -4.94 14.02 1.42
N ARG A 302 -5.97 14.14 2.25
CA ARG A 302 -6.32 15.36 2.99
C ARG A 302 -5.71 15.40 4.40
N LEU A 303 -4.94 14.39 4.76
CA LEU A 303 -4.35 14.24 6.08
C LEU A 303 -2.82 14.32 6.01
N PRO A 304 -2.17 14.79 7.08
CA PRO A 304 -0.72 14.72 7.19
C PRO A 304 -0.19 13.32 6.93
N ALA A 305 1.07 13.25 6.47
CA ALA A 305 1.76 11.96 6.29
C ALA A 305 1.60 11.10 7.56
N ASN A 306 1.42 9.78 7.34
CA ASN A 306 1.27 8.76 8.40
C ASN A 306 0.06 8.93 9.37
N THR A 307 -0.83 9.90 9.13
CA THR A 307 -2.12 9.98 9.81
C THR A 307 -3.12 9.09 9.09
N LEU A 308 -3.75 8.18 9.82
CA LEU A 308 -4.77 7.29 9.24
C LEU A 308 -6.14 8.00 9.18
N PRO A 309 -6.91 7.79 8.11
CA PRO A 309 -8.27 8.32 8.05
C PRO A 309 -9.17 7.58 9.06
N ILE A 310 -9.97 8.33 9.78
CA ILE A 310 -11.02 7.78 10.65
C ILE A 310 -12.30 7.48 9.86
N PRO A 311 -13.20 6.63 10.37
CA PRO A 311 -14.43 6.24 9.67
C PRO A 311 -15.28 7.39 9.16
N ASP A 312 -15.43 8.48 9.91
CA ASP A 312 -16.21 9.65 9.47
C ASP A 312 -15.60 10.34 8.25
N GLN A 313 -14.28 10.46 8.18
CA GLN A 313 -13.56 11.02 7.03
C GLN A 313 -13.68 10.10 5.82
N MET A 314 -13.58 8.80 6.02
CA MET A 314 -13.77 7.80 4.96
C MET A 314 -15.22 7.84 4.44
N PHE A 315 -16.22 8.01 5.31
CA PHE A 315 -17.61 8.10 4.90
C PHE A 315 -17.92 9.37 4.10
N GLU A 316 -17.27 10.48 4.40
CA GLU A 316 -17.39 11.71 3.60
C GLU A 316 -16.99 11.48 2.14
N GLU A 317 -15.97 10.66 1.90
CA GLU A 317 -15.53 10.31 0.55
C GLU A 317 -16.36 9.17 -0.06
N TRP A 318 -16.84 8.23 0.78
CA TRP A 318 -17.69 7.13 0.36
C TRP A 318 -18.94 7.57 -0.40
N VAL A 319 -19.62 8.59 0.07
CA VAL A 319 -20.85 9.09 -0.56
C VAL A 319 -20.61 9.69 -1.94
N HIS A 320 -19.39 10.12 -2.23
CA HIS A 320 -18.97 10.70 -3.50
C HIS A 320 -18.22 9.71 -4.42
N THR A 321 -17.85 8.55 -3.90
CA THR A 321 -17.14 7.52 -4.67
C THR A 321 -18.13 6.68 -5.47
N LYS A 322 -17.91 6.58 -6.77
CA LYS A 322 -18.75 5.81 -7.71
C LYS A 322 -17.92 4.68 -8.30
N VAL A 323 -18.48 3.48 -8.29
CA VAL A 323 -17.91 2.29 -8.94
C VAL A 323 -18.81 1.89 -10.09
N ARG A 324 -18.22 1.56 -11.23
CA ARG A 324 -18.92 1.07 -12.42
C ARG A 324 -18.22 -0.18 -12.91
N LYS A 325 -19.00 -1.22 -13.15
CA LYS A 325 -18.53 -2.41 -13.86
C LYS A 325 -18.54 -2.12 -15.35
N GLY A 326 -17.40 -2.27 -16.01
CA GLY A 326 -17.28 -2.19 -17.47
C GLY A 326 -17.81 -3.45 -18.14
N MET A 327 -18.11 -3.36 -19.43
CA MET A 327 -18.28 -4.54 -20.26
C MET A 327 -16.88 -5.16 -20.47
N ALA A 328 -16.76 -6.44 -20.17
CA ALA A 328 -15.59 -7.26 -20.46
C ALA A 328 -15.53 -7.57 -21.95
#